data_16ea56f9b5e9f1ce259afd8fbec39419
#
_entry.id   16ea56f9b5e9f1ce259afd8fbec39419
#
_cell.length_a   1.000
_cell.length_b   1.000
_cell.length_c   1.000
_cell.angle_alpha   90.00
_cell.angle_beta   90.00
_cell.angle_gamma   90.00
#
_symmetry.space_group_name_H-M   'P 1'
#
loop_
_entity.id
_entity.type
_entity.pdbx_description
1 polymer ?
#
loop_
_entity_poly.entity_id
_entity_poly.type
_entity_poly.pdbx_seq_one_letter_code
_entity_poly.pdbx_strand_id
1 'polypeptide(L)'
;MDADAKAMVKEKIPERDRADAAGGEEMKKKKNQINYNFTKETCYRIAERDGNKCIFCKLGYHMDKCRSEMLLGIPDIMHYINKSQGGLGVEKNGVLGCRFHHGLLDNGNLGLRPEMLEIMKEHLMQQYPDWSEDGLVYKKWDFPTFG
;
A
#
# COMPACT_ATOMS: atom_id res chain seq x y z
N MET A 1 16.03 3.75 17.67
CA MET A 1 16.32 3.03 16.45
C MET A 1 15.30 3.31 15.37
N ASP A 2 14.02 3.11 15.66
CA ASP A 2 12.98 3.37 14.67
C ASP A 2 12.94 4.84 14.27
N ALA A 3 13.23 5.72 15.20
CA ALA A 3 13.24 7.15 14.93
C ALA A 3 14.34 7.51 13.94
N ASP A 4 15.50 6.88 14.07
CA ASP A 4 16.62 7.14 13.16
C ASP A 4 16.31 6.63 11.76
N ALA A 5 15.69 5.46 11.68
CA ALA A 5 15.29 4.90 10.39
C ALA A 5 14.27 5.80 9.72
N LYS A 6 13.32 6.33 10.48
CA LYS A 6 12.35 7.27 9.95
C LYS A 6 13.00 8.54 9.43
N ALA A 7 13.95 9.07 10.18
CA ALA A 7 14.63 10.28 9.78
C ALA A 7 15.41 10.07 8.49
N MET A 8 16.10 8.94 8.37
CA MET A 8 16.83 8.62 7.16
C MET A 8 15.91 8.48 5.95
N VAL A 9 14.77 7.83 6.16
CA VAL A 9 13.80 7.66 5.10
C VAL A 9 13.26 9.02 4.65
N LYS A 10 12.92 9.87 5.61
CA LYS A 10 12.40 11.19 5.29
C LYS A 10 13.41 12.05 4.52
N GLU A 11 14.68 11.97 4.89
CA GLU A 11 15.69 12.73 4.20
C GLU A 11 15.90 12.27 2.77
N LYS A 12 15.98 10.97 2.56
CA LYS A 12 16.20 10.42 1.23
C LYS A 12 15.06 10.72 0.28
N ILE A 13 13.85 10.54 0.75
CA ILE A 13 12.70 10.66 -0.12
C ILE A 13 12.50 12.06 -0.65
N PRO A 14 12.49 13.10 0.19
CA PRO A 14 12.31 14.45 -0.33
C PRO A 14 13.33 14.84 -1.36
N GLU A 15 14.57 14.44 -1.18
CA GLU A 15 15.62 14.76 -2.15
C GLU A 15 15.39 14.08 -3.48
N ARG A 16 15.06 12.79 -3.45
CA ARG A 16 14.78 12.04 -4.66
C ARG A 16 13.55 12.56 -5.36
N ASP A 17 12.54 12.88 -4.59
CA ASP A 17 11.31 13.40 -5.17
C ASP A 17 11.54 14.75 -5.80
N ARG A 18 12.43 15.55 -5.22
CA ARG A 18 12.79 16.82 -5.82
C ARG A 18 13.50 16.62 -7.16
N ALA A 19 14.40 15.66 -7.20
CA ALA A 19 15.08 15.32 -8.45
C ALA A 19 14.09 14.84 -9.48
N ASP A 20 13.15 14.01 -9.06
CA ASP A 20 12.09 13.52 -9.94
C ASP A 20 11.17 14.67 -10.35
N ALA A 21 10.95 15.60 -9.45
CA ALA A 21 10.15 16.78 -9.76
C ALA A 21 10.84 17.67 -10.78
N ALA A 22 12.16 17.68 -10.79
CA ALA A 22 12.90 18.39 -11.82
C ALA A 22 12.64 17.78 -13.18
N GLY A 23 12.30 16.50 -13.22
CA GLY A 23 11.86 15.84 -14.43
C GLY A 23 10.36 15.93 -14.67
N GLY A 24 9.71 16.91 -14.04
CA GLY A 24 8.26 17.02 -14.08
C GLY A 24 7.67 17.19 -15.47
N GLU A 25 8.46 17.64 -16.41
CA GLU A 25 7.98 17.75 -17.78
C GLU A 25 7.67 16.39 -18.36
N GLU A 26 8.48 15.39 -18.02
CA GLU A 26 8.18 14.02 -18.43
C GLU A 26 6.91 13.52 -17.77
N MET A 27 6.71 13.91 -16.52
CA MET A 27 5.49 13.55 -15.82
C MET A 27 4.26 14.13 -16.50
N LYS A 28 4.39 15.34 -17.03
CA LYS A 28 3.29 15.95 -17.79
C LYS A 28 2.95 15.14 -19.03
N LYS A 29 3.95 14.58 -19.69
CA LYS A 29 3.71 13.72 -20.86
C LYS A 29 2.98 12.45 -20.48
N LYS A 30 3.19 11.99 -19.24
CA LYS A 30 2.59 10.75 -18.75
C LYS A 30 1.35 10.97 -17.90
N LYS A 31 0.84 12.19 -17.82
CA LYS A 31 -0.27 12.49 -16.93
C LYS A 31 -1.53 11.69 -17.22
N ASN A 32 -1.65 11.18 -18.45
CA ASN A 32 -2.80 10.36 -18.83
C ASN A 32 -2.61 8.88 -18.55
N GLN A 33 -1.42 8.50 -18.10
CA GLN A 33 -1.18 7.11 -17.73
C GLN A 33 -1.71 6.83 -16.35
N ILE A 34 -2.39 5.69 -16.23
CA ILE A 34 -2.89 5.24 -14.95
C ILE A 34 -1.76 4.51 -14.23
N ASN A 35 -1.52 4.90 -12.99
CA ASN A 35 -0.48 4.27 -12.20
C ASN A 35 -1.08 3.28 -11.22
N TYR A 36 -0.90 2.01 -11.51
CA TYR A 36 -1.34 0.92 -10.64
C TYR A 36 -0.26 0.52 -9.64
N ASN A 37 0.97 0.95 -9.88
CA ASN A 37 2.08 0.67 -8.97
C ASN A 37 2.23 1.82 -7.98
N PHE A 38 2.60 1.47 -6.75
CA PHE A 38 2.90 2.50 -5.76
C PHE A 38 4.23 3.17 -6.12
N THR A 39 4.25 4.51 -6.15
CA THR A 39 5.50 5.24 -6.28
C THR A 39 6.29 5.09 -5.00
N LYS A 40 7.58 5.40 -5.05
CA LYS A 40 8.42 5.38 -3.86
C LYS A 40 7.85 6.29 -2.78
N GLU A 41 7.43 7.48 -3.18
CA GLU A 41 6.85 8.44 -2.23
C GLU A 41 5.62 7.85 -1.57
N THR A 42 4.73 7.25 -2.35
CA THR A 42 3.52 6.64 -1.80
C THR A 42 3.87 5.50 -0.86
N CYS A 43 4.84 4.65 -1.22
CA CYS A 43 5.29 3.57 -0.34
C CYS A 43 5.78 4.09 1.00
N TYR A 44 6.54 5.17 0.98
CA TYR A 44 7.06 5.75 2.22
C TYR A 44 5.96 6.38 3.06
N ARG A 45 4.98 7.00 2.42
CA ARG A 45 3.84 7.57 3.14
C ARG A 45 3.03 6.46 3.82
N ILE A 46 2.82 5.36 3.12
CA ILE A 46 2.11 4.22 3.69
C ILE A 46 2.90 3.64 4.85
N ALA A 47 4.19 3.45 4.69
CA ALA A 47 5.04 2.90 5.75
C ALA A 47 5.03 3.79 6.98
N GLU A 48 5.16 5.10 6.79
CA GLU A 48 5.16 6.04 7.90
C GLU A 48 3.79 6.06 8.59
N ARG A 49 2.72 6.09 7.80
CA ARG A 49 1.36 6.04 8.34
C ARG A 49 1.16 4.82 9.21
N ASP A 50 1.68 3.67 8.77
CA ASP A 50 1.47 2.40 9.46
C ASP A 50 2.54 2.09 10.50
N GLY A 51 3.36 3.07 10.83
CA GLY A 51 4.33 2.94 11.91
C GLY A 51 5.56 2.12 11.55
N ASN A 52 5.86 1.99 10.27
CA ASN A 52 7.01 1.24 9.76
C ASN A 52 7.01 -0.23 10.18
N LYS A 53 5.84 -0.79 10.40
CA LYS A 53 5.69 -2.19 10.78
C LYS A 53 4.44 -2.75 10.12
N CYS A 54 4.54 -3.99 9.66
CA CYS A 54 3.41 -4.71 9.07
C CYS A 54 2.19 -4.65 9.99
N ILE A 55 1.05 -4.28 9.44
CA ILE A 55 -0.17 -4.17 10.24
C ILE A 55 -0.59 -5.52 10.80
N PHE A 56 -0.33 -6.59 10.06
CA PHE A 56 -0.67 -7.96 10.52
C PHE A 56 0.28 -8.44 11.60
N CYS A 57 1.56 -8.06 11.53
CA CYS A 57 2.52 -8.38 12.59
C CYS A 57 2.12 -7.71 13.88
N LYS A 58 1.63 -6.47 13.82
CA LYS A 58 1.17 -5.76 15.01
C LYS A 58 0.00 -6.48 15.68
N LEU A 59 -0.83 -7.14 14.89
CA LEU A 59 -1.98 -7.88 15.39
C LEU A 59 -1.62 -9.30 15.81
N GLY A 60 -0.40 -9.75 15.50
CA GLY A 60 -0.01 -11.12 15.76
C GLY A 60 -0.73 -12.12 14.88
N TYR A 61 -1.17 -11.69 13.71
CA TYR A 61 -2.01 -12.49 12.83
C TYR A 61 -1.24 -13.68 12.26
N HIS A 62 -1.67 -14.88 12.64
CA HIS A 62 -1.09 -16.15 12.17
C HIS A 62 0.45 -16.21 12.23
N MET A 63 1.03 -15.61 13.25
CA MET A 63 2.48 -15.59 13.40
C MET A 63 3.05 -16.99 13.60
N ASP A 64 2.24 -17.90 14.13
CA ASP A 64 2.62 -19.30 14.33
C ASP A 64 2.89 -20.04 13.03
N LYS A 65 2.36 -19.53 11.92
CA LYS A 65 2.57 -20.13 10.61
C LYS A 65 3.87 -19.68 9.95
N CYS A 66 4.53 -18.69 10.52
CA CYS A 66 5.76 -18.17 9.95
C CYS A 66 6.94 -19.09 10.26
N ARG A 67 7.56 -19.60 9.21
CA ARG A 67 8.70 -20.53 9.36
C ARG A 67 10.05 -19.83 9.26
N SER A 68 10.06 -18.60 8.80
CA SER A 68 11.28 -17.83 8.66
C SER A 68 11.05 -16.41 9.16
N GLU A 69 11.64 -16.09 10.30
CA GLU A 69 11.51 -14.75 10.86
C GLU A 69 12.07 -13.67 9.94
N MET A 70 12.97 -14.06 9.06
CA MET A 70 13.53 -13.12 8.09
C MET A 70 12.43 -12.49 7.24
N LEU A 71 11.40 -13.27 6.90
CA LEU A 71 10.30 -12.78 6.08
C LEU A 71 9.50 -11.69 6.77
N LEU A 72 9.45 -11.72 8.10
CA LEU A 72 8.74 -10.71 8.88
C LEU A 72 9.45 -9.36 8.82
N GLY A 73 10.75 -9.36 8.54
CA GLY A 73 11.52 -8.13 8.46
C GLY A 73 11.58 -7.51 7.08
N ILE A 74 11.02 -8.17 6.07
CA ILE A 74 11.03 -7.65 4.70
C ILE A 74 9.70 -6.94 4.45
N PRO A 75 9.70 -5.61 4.34
CA PRO A 75 8.45 -4.88 4.12
C PRO A 75 7.94 -5.05 2.69
N ASP A 76 6.65 -5.16 2.58
CA ASP A 76 5.94 -5.21 1.30
C ASP A 76 4.71 -4.35 1.42
N ILE A 77 4.47 -3.50 0.42
CA ILE A 77 3.23 -2.73 0.36
C ILE A 77 2.19 -3.60 -0.34
N MET A 78 1.07 -3.78 0.32
CA MET A 78 0.03 -4.68 -0.15
C MET A 78 -1.16 -3.87 -0.69
N HIS A 79 -1.61 -4.21 -1.90
CA HIS A 79 -2.81 -3.62 -2.47
C HIS A 79 -4.06 -4.20 -1.80
N TYR A 80 -4.97 -3.34 -1.39
CA TYR A 80 -6.27 -3.79 -0.95
C TYR A 80 -7.08 -4.30 -2.14
N ILE A 81 -7.15 -3.50 -3.21
CA ILE A 81 -7.73 -3.94 -4.48
C ILE A 81 -6.56 -4.20 -5.43
N ASN A 82 -6.47 -5.41 -5.94
CA ASN A 82 -5.35 -5.83 -6.79
C ASN A 82 -5.25 -5.01 -8.07
N LYS A 83 -4.03 -4.89 -8.57
CA LYS A 83 -3.80 -4.25 -9.86
C LYS A 83 -4.60 -4.92 -10.97
N SER A 84 -4.70 -6.24 -10.91
CA SER A 84 -5.47 -7.01 -11.91
C SER A 84 -6.95 -6.67 -11.91
N GLN A 85 -7.44 -6.11 -10.82
CA GLN A 85 -8.82 -5.68 -10.69
C GLN A 85 -8.97 -4.17 -10.86
N GLY A 86 -7.94 -3.52 -11.38
CA GLY A 86 -7.96 -2.08 -11.58
C GLY A 86 -7.56 -1.26 -10.37
N GLY A 87 -7.02 -1.91 -9.34
CA GLY A 87 -6.60 -1.21 -8.12
C GLY A 87 -5.46 -0.25 -8.35
N LEU A 88 -5.63 0.99 -7.92
CA LEU A 88 -4.66 2.05 -8.12
C LEU A 88 -3.54 2.00 -7.08
N GLY A 89 -2.39 2.55 -7.47
CA GLY A 89 -1.25 2.69 -6.56
C GLY A 89 -1.34 3.96 -5.73
N VAL A 90 -2.40 4.08 -4.95
CA VAL A 90 -2.63 5.25 -4.10
C VAL A 90 -2.61 4.84 -2.64
N GLU A 91 -2.30 5.80 -1.75
CA GLU A 91 -2.21 5.53 -0.32
C GLU A 91 -3.41 4.81 0.25
N LYS A 92 -4.59 5.21 -0.18
CA LYS A 92 -5.83 4.66 0.34
C LYS A 92 -6.08 3.22 -0.10
N ASN A 93 -5.27 2.70 -1.02
CA ASN A 93 -5.38 1.33 -1.51
C ASN A 93 -4.22 0.45 -1.07
N GLY A 94 -3.39 0.93 -0.17
CA GLY A 94 -2.22 0.19 0.25
C GLY A 94 -2.03 0.15 1.75
N VAL A 95 -1.48 -0.94 2.24
CA VAL A 95 -1.09 -1.08 3.64
C VAL A 95 0.31 -1.63 3.72
N LEU A 96 1.00 -1.32 4.79
CA LEU A 96 2.32 -1.88 5.02
C LEU A 96 2.18 -3.30 5.55
N GLY A 97 2.73 -4.22 4.81
CA GLY A 97 2.79 -5.61 5.21
C GLY A 97 4.23 -6.07 5.29
N CYS A 98 4.39 -7.38 5.36
CA CYS A 98 5.70 -8.00 5.27
C CYS A 98 5.60 -9.16 4.27
N ARG A 99 6.77 -9.68 3.89
CA ARG A 99 6.81 -10.73 2.89
C ARG A 99 6.01 -11.95 3.32
N PHE A 100 6.02 -12.28 4.61
CA PHE A 100 5.25 -13.41 5.12
C PHE A 100 3.75 -13.18 4.97
N HIS A 101 3.24 -12.08 5.47
CA HIS A 101 1.80 -11.83 5.42
C HIS A 101 1.31 -11.55 4.00
N HIS A 102 2.15 -10.94 3.17
CA HIS A 102 1.81 -10.78 1.76
C HIS A 102 1.63 -12.15 1.09
N GLY A 103 2.51 -13.09 1.44
CA GLY A 103 2.38 -14.45 0.95
C GLY A 103 1.09 -15.13 1.39
N LEU A 104 0.67 -14.91 2.63
CA LEU A 104 -0.59 -15.44 3.12
C LEU A 104 -1.78 -14.87 2.35
N LEU A 105 -1.73 -13.58 2.07
CA LEU A 105 -2.79 -12.91 1.33
C LEU A 105 -2.93 -13.47 -0.07
N ASP A 106 -1.81 -13.71 -0.72
CA ASP A 106 -1.80 -14.16 -2.12
C ASP A 106 -2.00 -15.66 -2.28
N ASN A 107 -1.89 -16.43 -1.20
CA ASN A 107 -2.03 -17.87 -1.28
C ASN A 107 -3.50 -18.27 -1.12
N GLY A 108 -4.17 -18.40 -2.27
CA GLY A 108 -5.60 -18.73 -2.29
C GLY A 108 -5.96 -20.05 -1.64
N ASN A 109 -5.00 -20.98 -1.56
CA ASN A 109 -5.24 -22.29 -0.96
C ASN A 109 -5.45 -22.22 0.55
N LEU A 110 -4.97 -21.17 1.19
CA LEU A 110 -5.12 -21.00 2.63
C LEU A 110 -6.48 -20.42 3.01
N GLY A 111 -7.17 -19.80 2.06
CA GLY A 111 -8.48 -19.21 2.31
C GLY A 111 -8.49 -18.03 3.26
N LEU A 112 -7.35 -17.40 3.47
CA LEU A 112 -7.22 -16.29 4.43
C LEU A 112 -7.50 -14.91 3.82
N ARG A 113 -7.53 -14.83 2.49
CA ARG A 113 -7.66 -13.55 1.82
C ARG A 113 -8.88 -12.74 2.24
N PRO A 114 -10.08 -13.31 2.31
CA PRO A 114 -11.25 -12.51 2.70
C PRO A 114 -11.10 -11.87 4.07
N GLU A 115 -10.58 -12.61 5.05
CA GLU A 115 -10.37 -12.08 6.39
C GLU A 115 -9.28 -11.01 6.39
N MET A 116 -8.20 -11.25 5.67
CA MET A 116 -7.10 -10.28 5.60
C MET A 116 -7.56 -8.99 4.93
N LEU A 117 -8.37 -9.09 3.88
CA LEU A 117 -8.92 -7.92 3.22
C LEU A 117 -9.81 -7.11 4.16
N GLU A 118 -10.58 -7.80 4.99
CA GLU A 118 -11.44 -7.12 5.97
C GLU A 118 -10.59 -6.36 6.99
N ILE A 119 -9.50 -6.95 7.43
CA ILE A 119 -8.57 -6.29 8.35
C ILE A 119 -7.97 -5.05 7.70
N MET A 120 -7.55 -5.17 6.44
CA MET A 120 -7.01 -4.04 5.70
C MET A 120 -8.05 -2.93 5.53
N LYS A 121 -9.27 -3.30 5.21
CA LYS A 121 -10.36 -2.36 5.05
C LYS A 121 -10.62 -1.58 6.33
N GLU A 122 -10.73 -2.26 7.44
CA GLU A 122 -10.94 -1.61 8.72
C GLU A 122 -9.81 -0.64 9.05
N HIS A 123 -8.58 -1.06 8.81
CA HIS A 123 -7.42 -0.21 9.03
C HIS A 123 -7.50 1.06 8.19
N LEU A 124 -7.80 0.91 6.90
CA LEU A 124 -7.87 2.05 5.98
C LEU A 124 -9.03 2.99 6.33
N MET A 125 -10.17 2.43 6.73
CA MET A 125 -11.30 3.24 7.15
C MET A 125 -10.99 4.06 8.40
N GLN A 126 -10.20 3.52 9.29
CA GLN A 126 -9.75 4.26 10.48
C GLN A 126 -8.80 5.40 10.12
N GLN A 127 -7.98 5.20 9.09
CA GLN A 127 -7.01 6.21 8.68
C GLN A 127 -7.65 7.33 7.88
N TYR A 128 -8.69 7.02 7.12
CA TYR A 128 -9.32 7.96 6.20
C TYR A 128 -10.83 7.95 6.39
N PRO A 129 -11.40 9.00 7.00
CA PRO A 129 -12.85 9.04 7.23
C PRO A 129 -13.69 8.99 5.96
N ASP A 130 -13.14 9.50 4.85
CA ASP A 130 -13.82 9.53 3.56
C ASP A 130 -13.50 8.34 2.67
N TRP A 131 -12.86 7.31 3.25
CA TRP A 131 -12.42 6.16 2.47
C TRP A 131 -13.59 5.39 1.88
N SER A 132 -13.46 5.03 0.59
CA SER A 132 -14.42 4.15 -0.07
C SER A 132 -13.67 3.36 -1.14
N GLU A 133 -14.22 2.21 -1.47
CA GLU A 133 -13.61 1.35 -2.49
C GLU A 133 -13.70 1.96 -3.88
N ASP A 134 -14.70 2.79 -4.12
CA ASP A 134 -14.88 3.43 -5.42
C ASP A 134 -13.70 4.30 -5.81
N GLY A 135 -13.07 4.95 -4.86
CA GLY A 135 -11.93 5.81 -5.14
C GLY A 135 -10.63 5.09 -5.38
N LEU A 136 -10.62 3.76 -5.25
CA LEU A 136 -9.40 2.97 -5.31
C LEU A 136 -9.16 2.31 -6.65
N VAL A 137 -10.10 2.39 -7.58
CA VAL A 137 -10.00 1.74 -8.87
C VAL A 137 -10.10 2.75 -9.99
N TYR A 138 -9.47 2.40 -11.11
CA TYR A 138 -9.59 3.20 -12.31
C TYR A 138 -10.97 2.98 -12.94
N LYS A 139 -11.61 4.08 -13.31
CA LYS A 139 -12.87 4.04 -14.03
C LYS A 139 -12.68 4.73 -15.37
N LYS A 140 -12.79 3.96 -16.44
CA LYS A 140 -12.61 4.50 -17.79
C LYS A 140 -13.64 5.57 -18.10
N TRP A 141 -14.84 5.38 -17.60
CA TRP A 141 -15.94 6.32 -17.81
C TRP A 141 -16.46 6.73 -16.44
N ASP A 142 -16.28 8.01 -16.13
CA ASP A 142 -16.76 8.56 -14.87
C ASP A 142 -18.02 9.37 -15.13
N PHE A 143 -19.05 8.67 -15.56
CA PHE A 143 -20.32 9.30 -15.80
C PHE A 143 -21.12 9.41 -14.51
N PRO A 144 -21.90 10.49 -14.37
CA PRO A 144 -22.86 10.54 -13.28
C PRO A 144 -23.78 9.34 -13.38
N THR A 145 -24.09 8.75 -12.24
CA THR A 145 -24.96 7.60 -12.20
C THR A 145 -26.37 8.01 -12.58
N PHE A 146 -26.93 7.30 -13.52
CA PHE A 146 -28.31 7.57 -13.93
C PHE A 146 -29.22 6.59 -13.22
N GLY A 147 -30.03 7.12 -12.39
CA GLY A 147 -31.04 6.34 -11.69
C GLY A 147 -30.47 5.43 -10.66
#